data_4097f8bd576a110eb937e3b018a239bd
#
_entry.id   4097f8bd576a110eb937e3b018a239bd
#
_cell.length_a   1.000
_cell.length_b   1.000
_cell.length_c   1.000
_cell.angle_alpha   90.00
_cell.angle_beta   90.00
_cell.angle_gamma   90.00
#
_symmetry.space_group_name_H-M   'P 1'
#
loop_
_entity.id
_entity.type
_entity.pdbx_description
1 polymer ?
#
loop_
_entity_poly.entity_id
_entity_poly.type
_entity_poly.pdbx_seq_one_letter_code
_entity_poly.pdbx_strand_id
1 'polypeptide(L)'
;RPAIPEEGGDSDGGRGLDKGFGFNKGFAAKYDLGDEVGRGHFGYTCAARIRKGARKGDAVAVKVIPKAKMTTSIAIEDVRREVKILKALAGHKNLVQFYDAYEDNENVYIVMELCEGGELLDRILSRGGKYSEDDAKSVLVQILNVVAFCHIQGVVHRDLKPENFLFTSKDENSQLKTIDFGLSDFVKPDERLNDIVGSAYYVAPEVLHRCYSTEADVWSIGVIAYILLCGSRPFWARTESGIFRSVLKADPSYNEAPWPSLTPEAMDFVKRLLCKDPRRRMTAAQALGHPWIRNYNDIKMPLDVLIFRLIKAYIRSSSLRKAALKALSKTLTVDELFYLKGQFSLLEPDRNGCITLDNIRMALTREATDAMKETRVQEILVSLSALQYRRMDFHEFCAAAVSVHQLEALDRWEQHARSAYEIFEKDGNRAIVIDELASVCHVFLSTHVHFLTDKNWSLFTHFLWCFRNWVSAPRCRCTLFCRTGSGTPMGSSASSGLSSCC
;
A
#
# COMPACT_ATOMS: atom_id res chain seq x y z
N ARG A 1 29.26 -1.56 -50.15
CA ARG A 1 28.87 -1.26 -48.74
C ARG A 1 30.16 -0.94 -47.99
N PRO A 2 30.32 0.23 -47.37
CA PRO A 2 31.45 0.55 -46.54
C PRO A 2 31.26 -0.06 -45.14
N ALA A 3 32.32 -0.58 -44.57
CA ALA A 3 32.41 -1.14 -43.24
C ALA A 3 32.22 -0.05 -42.18
N ILE A 4 31.46 -0.39 -41.13
CA ILE A 4 31.28 0.41 -39.92
C ILE A 4 32.57 0.20 -39.06
N PRO A 5 33.21 1.24 -38.53
CA PRO A 5 34.35 1.07 -37.61
C PRO A 5 33.80 0.52 -36.29
N GLU A 6 34.43 -0.53 -35.78
CA GLU A 6 34.29 -0.98 -34.40
C GLU A 6 34.84 0.12 -33.49
N GLU A 7 33.96 0.76 -32.71
CA GLU A 7 34.38 1.62 -31.62
C GLU A 7 35.07 0.76 -30.54
N GLY A 8 36.26 1.16 -30.20
CA GLY A 8 37.13 0.49 -29.27
C GLY A 8 36.49 0.35 -27.90
N GLY A 9 36.55 -0.86 -27.39
CA GLY A 9 36.21 -1.16 -26.01
C GLY A 9 37.11 -0.36 -25.08
N ASP A 10 36.56 0.54 -24.32
CA ASP A 10 37.17 1.11 -23.12
C ASP A 10 37.44 -0.03 -22.13
N SER A 11 38.71 -0.40 -22.06
CA SER A 11 39.21 -1.22 -20.96
C SER A 11 39.17 -0.39 -19.70
N ASP A 12 38.02 -0.45 -18.99
CA ASP A 12 37.88 0.04 -17.62
C ASP A 12 38.82 -0.81 -16.74
N GLY A 13 39.98 -0.23 -16.43
CA GLY A 13 41.00 -0.84 -15.62
C GLY A 13 40.42 -1.23 -14.27
N GLY A 14 40.39 -2.55 -13.98
CA GLY A 14 39.80 -3.24 -12.85
C GLY A 14 39.98 -2.56 -11.49
N ARG A 15 39.14 -1.63 -11.17
CA ARG A 15 38.79 -1.31 -9.77
C ARG A 15 37.88 -2.41 -9.29
N GLY A 16 38.44 -3.36 -8.51
CA GLY A 16 37.63 -4.37 -7.81
C GLY A 16 36.47 -3.69 -7.06
N LEU A 17 35.29 -4.35 -7.01
CA LEU A 17 34.13 -3.87 -6.31
C LEU A 17 34.50 -3.43 -4.88
N ASP A 18 34.16 -2.19 -4.51
CA ASP A 18 34.32 -1.73 -3.13
C ASP A 18 33.30 -2.42 -2.23
N LYS A 19 33.76 -3.38 -1.45
CA LYS A 19 33.00 -4.16 -0.48
C LYS A 19 33.11 -3.59 0.94
N GLY A 20 33.50 -2.34 1.11
CA GLY A 20 33.48 -1.59 2.36
C GLY A 20 32.09 -1.05 2.65
N PHE A 21 31.56 -1.30 3.85
CA PHE A 21 30.23 -0.86 4.25
C PHE A 21 30.28 0.32 5.24
N GLY A 22 31.43 0.59 5.84
CA GLY A 22 31.58 1.60 6.88
C GLY A 22 30.91 1.21 8.20
N PHE A 23 30.62 -0.09 8.41
CA PHE A 23 30.07 -0.60 9.64
C PHE A 23 31.13 -0.77 10.73
N ASN A 24 30.68 -1.01 11.97
CA ASN A 24 31.56 -1.21 13.10
C ASN A 24 32.55 -2.37 12.86
N LYS A 25 33.74 -2.28 13.45
CA LYS A 25 34.72 -3.34 13.45
C LYS A 25 34.76 -4.07 14.78
N GLY A 26 35.43 -5.23 14.83
CA GLY A 26 35.62 -5.95 16.08
C GLY A 26 34.40 -6.73 16.57
N PHE A 27 33.61 -7.27 15.66
CA PHE A 27 32.46 -8.14 15.97
C PHE A 27 32.80 -9.22 17.00
N ALA A 28 33.86 -10.02 16.76
CA ALA A 28 34.28 -11.12 17.62
C ALA A 28 34.69 -10.69 19.06
N ALA A 29 35.07 -9.42 19.27
CA ALA A 29 35.34 -8.92 20.61
C ALA A 29 34.06 -8.68 21.46
N LYS A 30 32.90 -8.54 20.80
CA LYS A 30 31.63 -8.20 21.44
C LYS A 30 30.61 -9.35 21.44
N TYR A 31 30.67 -10.23 20.44
CA TYR A 31 29.73 -11.33 20.27
C TYR A 31 30.43 -12.68 20.14
N ASP A 32 29.79 -13.71 20.64
CA ASP A 32 30.17 -15.11 20.52
C ASP A 32 29.14 -15.82 19.64
N LEU A 33 29.55 -16.19 18.44
CA LEU A 33 28.66 -16.91 17.51
C LEU A 33 28.45 -18.34 18.00
N GLY A 34 27.20 -18.76 18.05
CA GLY A 34 26.78 -20.12 18.32
C GLY A 34 26.24 -20.80 17.05
N ASP A 35 25.24 -21.65 17.25
CA ASP A 35 24.68 -22.49 16.20
C ASP A 35 23.92 -21.69 15.13
N GLU A 36 23.91 -22.21 13.89
CA GLU A 36 23.06 -21.70 12.82
C GLU A 36 21.59 -22.00 13.14
N VAL A 37 20.76 -20.96 13.13
CA VAL A 37 19.32 -21.04 13.40
C VAL A 37 18.47 -20.80 12.18
N GLY A 38 19.07 -20.35 11.07
CA GLY A 38 18.34 -20.12 9.81
C GLY A 38 19.27 -19.81 8.66
N ARG A 39 18.79 -20.05 7.44
CA ARG A 39 19.55 -19.81 6.21
C ARG A 39 18.71 -19.04 5.20
N GLY A 40 19.23 -17.91 4.73
CA GLY A 40 18.61 -17.06 3.71
C GLY A 40 19.38 -17.06 2.40
N HIS A 41 18.89 -16.27 1.45
CA HIS A 41 19.46 -16.19 0.10
C HIS A 41 20.91 -15.66 0.10
N PHE A 42 21.21 -14.62 0.88
CA PHE A 42 22.52 -13.96 0.90
C PHE A 42 23.48 -14.50 1.96
N GLY A 43 22.97 -15.22 2.97
CA GLY A 43 23.78 -15.67 4.10
C GLY A 43 23.07 -16.66 4.99
N TYR A 44 23.47 -16.67 6.26
CA TYR A 44 22.89 -17.52 7.28
C TYR A 44 22.76 -16.74 8.58
N THR A 45 21.88 -17.16 9.47
CA THR A 45 21.66 -16.53 10.78
C THR A 45 22.09 -17.48 11.86
N CYS A 46 22.92 -17.00 12.80
CA CYS A 46 23.33 -17.74 14.00
C CYS A 46 22.72 -17.14 15.25
N ALA A 47 22.43 -17.98 16.23
CA ALA A 47 22.30 -17.51 17.59
C ALA A 47 23.70 -17.04 18.08
N ALA A 48 23.74 -16.00 18.89
CA ALA A 48 24.98 -15.49 19.45
C ALA A 48 24.76 -14.96 20.87
N ARG A 49 25.84 -14.82 21.65
CA ARG A 49 25.79 -14.23 22.99
C ARG A 49 26.63 -12.96 23.06
N ILE A 50 26.12 -11.96 23.78
CA ILE A 50 26.87 -10.72 24.02
C ILE A 50 27.95 -10.98 25.07
N ARG A 51 29.22 -10.70 24.73
CA ARG A 51 30.39 -10.91 25.63
C ARG A 51 30.62 -9.76 26.60
N LYS A 52 30.25 -8.52 26.23
CA LYS A 52 30.62 -7.31 26.98
C LYS A 52 29.47 -6.27 26.99
N GLY A 53 29.45 -5.42 28.03
CA GLY A 53 28.50 -4.33 28.19
C GLY A 53 27.33 -4.67 29.12
N ALA A 54 26.37 -3.76 29.23
CA ALA A 54 25.22 -3.87 30.14
C ALA A 54 24.33 -5.11 29.84
N ARG A 55 24.34 -5.58 28.61
CA ARG A 55 23.58 -6.75 28.14
C ARG A 55 24.44 -8.02 28.00
N LYS A 56 25.55 -8.10 28.73
CA LYS A 56 26.43 -9.30 28.73
C LYS A 56 25.63 -10.56 29.09
N GLY A 57 25.72 -11.57 28.23
CA GLY A 57 25.05 -12.86 28.42
C GLY A 57 23.72 -12.96 27.65
N ASP A 58 23.12 -11.83 27.21
CA ASP A 58 21.91 -11.87 26.42
C ASP A 58 22.14 -12.60 25.09
N ALA A 59 21.13 -13.37 24.69
CA ALA A 59 21.08 -14.00 23.38
C ALA A 59 20.61 -13.02 22.31
N VAL A 60 21.22 -13.10 21.13
CA VAL A 60 20.89 -12.29 19.94
C VAL A 60 20.94 -13.16 18.70
N ALA A 61 20.29 -12.72 17.63
CA ALA A 61 20.44 -13.29 16.30
C ALA A 61 21.46 -12.47 15.51
N VAL A 62 22.30 -13.14 14.74
CA VAL A 62 23.29 -12.51 13.88
C VAL A 62 23.16 -13.06 12.47
N LYS A 63 22.71 -12.23 11.55
CA LYS A 63 22.71 -12.55 10.10
C LYS A 63 24.13 -12.32 9.58
N VAL A 64 24.78 -13.39 9.12
CA VAL A 64 26.15 -13.38 8.57
C VAL A 64 26.06 -13.42 7.06
N ILE A 65 26.61 -12.41 6.39
CA ILE A 65 26.55 -12.27 4.94
C ILE A 65 28.00 -12.28 4.41
N PRO A 66 28.46 -13.38 3.77
CA PRO A 66 29.81 -13.44 3.22
C PRO A 66 30.01 -12.45 2.07
N LYS A 67 31.04 -11.61 2.16
CA LYS A 67 31.42 -10.64 1.10
C LYS A 67 31.76 -11.32 -0.22
N ALA A 68 32.19 -12.58 -0.18
CA ALA A 68 32.44 -13.41 -1.36
C ALA A 68 31.16 -13.62 -2.21
N LYS A 69 29.98 -13.68 -1.59
CA LYS A 69 28.69 -13.82 -2.30
C LYS A 69 28.21 -12.52 -2.97
N MET A 70 28.77 -11.37 -2.60
CA MET A 70 28.45 -10.06 -3.18
C MET A 70 29.28 -9.84 -4.44
N THR A 71 28.83 -10.39 -5.56
CA THR A 71 29.57 -10.35 -6.84
C THR A 71 29.20 -9.15 -7.72
N THR A 72 28.16 -8.38 -7.34
CA THR A 72 27.69 -7.20 -8.07
C THR A 72 27.55 -5.99 -7.14
N SER A 73 27.63 -4.78 -7.71
CA SER A 73 27.35 -3.53 -6.98
C SER A 73 25.93 -3.51 -6.41
N ILE A 74 24.95 -4.12 -7.11
CA ILE A 74 23.57 -4.25 -6.66
C ILE A 74 23.50 -5.05 -5.36
N ALA A 75 24.15 -6.21 -5.29
CA ALA A 75 24.15 -7.04 -4.08
C ALA A 75 24.79 -6.33 -2.86
N ILE A 76 25.80 -5.49 -3.10
CA ILE A 76 26.41 -4.66 -2.05
C ILE A 76 25.42 -3.59 -1.57
N GLU A 77 24.75 -2.92 -2.51
CA GLU A 77 23.79 -1.87 -2.18
C GLU A 77 22.54 -2.44 -1.48
N ASP A 78 22.09 -3.64 -1.85
CA ASP A 78 20.99 -4.34 -1.17
C ASP A 78 21.30 -4.55 0.32
N VAL A 79 22.50 -4.98 0.67
CA VAL A 79 22.92 -5.15 2.08
C VAL A 79 22.99 -3.80 2.82
N ARG A 80 23.51 -2.76 2.16
CA ARG A 80 23.51 -1.39 2.73
C ARG A 80 22.09 -0.90 2.99
N ARG A 81 21.20 -1.14 2.03
CA ARG A 81 19.79 -0.76 2.10
C ARG A 81 19.04 -1.52 3.20
N GLU A 82 19.26 -2.84 3.34
CA GLU A 82 18.69 -3.63 4.43
C GLU A 82 19.03 -3.04 5.81
N VAL A 83 20.31 -2.74 6.07
CA VAL A 83 20.74 -2.13 7.34
C VAL A 83 20.14 -0.74 7.52
N LYS A 84 20.06 0.07 6.46
CA LYS A 84 19.44 1.40 6.51
C LYS A 84 17.95 1.32 6.84
N ILE A 85 17.22 0.37 6.25
CA ILE A 85 15.80 0.13 6.52
C ILE A 85 15.59 -0.34 7.95
N LEU A 86 16.36 -1.33 8.44
CA LEU A 86 16.26 -1.82 9.81
C LEU A 86 16.50 -0.71 10.84
N LYS A 87 17.47 0.19 10.59
CA LYS A 87 17.68 1.39 11.41
C LYS A 87 16.50 2.35 11.35
N ALA A 88 15.97 2.58 10.14
CA ALA A 88 14.86 3.50 9.93
C ALA A 88 13.56 3.02 10.56
N LEU A 89 13.35 1.71 10.69
CA LEU A 89 12.14 1.12 11.22
C LEU A 89 12.25 0.70 12.71
N ALA A 90 13.37 0.98 13.37
CA ALA A 90 13.60 0.55 14.74
C ALA A 90 12.53 1.05 15.72
N GLY A 91 12.13 0.19 16.67
CA GLY A 91 11.22 0.53 17.79
C GLY A 91 9.78 0.03 17.64
N HIS A 92 9.36 -0.51 16.50
CA HIS A 92 8.01 -1.08 16.38
C HIS A 92 7.95 -2.49 17.03
N LYS A 93 6.92 -2.73 17.86
CA LYS A 93 6.78 -3.97 18.66
C LYS A 93 6.74 -5.25 17.82
N ASN A 94 6.15 -5.21 16.61
CA ASN A 94 6.04 -6.37 15.72
C ASN A 94 7.12 -6.40 14.63
N LEU A 95 8.21 -5.66 14.81
CA LEU A 95 9.39 -5.70 13.94
C LEU A 95 10.57 -6.22 14.76
N VAL A 96 11.42 -7.04 14.15
CA VAL A 96 12.64 -7.52 14.79
C VAL A 96 13.51 -6.32 15.20
N GLN A 97 13.92 -6.28 16.47
CA GLN A 97 14.74 -5.18 16.97
C GLN A 97 16.14 -5.26 16.36
N PHE A 98 16.54 -4.26 15.63
CA PHE A 98 17.91 -4.07 15.15
C PHE A 98 18.79 -3.53 16.31
N TYR A 99 19.97 -4.11 16.49
CA TYR A 99 20.90 -3.65 17.53
C TYR A 99 22.13 -2.96 16.93
N ASP A 100 22.78 -3.57 15.95
CA ASP A 100 24.00 -3.00 15.36
C ASP A 100 24.40 -3.74 14.07
N ALA A 101 25.33 -3.17 13.30
CA ALA A 101 25.94 -3.80 12.15
C ALA A 101 27.46 -3.75 12.25
N TYR A 102 28.10 -4.84 11.89
CA TYR A 102 29.56 -5.01 11.89
C TYR A 102 30.05 -5.53 10.56
N GLU A 103 31.31 -5.32 10.28
CA GLU A 103 31.99 -5.93 9.16
C GLU A 103 33.45 -6.26 9.50
N ASP A 104 33.97 -7.30 8.86
CA ASP A 104 35.38 -7.60 8.76
C ASP A 104 35.81 -7.78 7.29
N ASN A 105 36.92 -8.41 7.04
CA ASN A 105 37.41 -8.62 5.67
C ASN A 105 36.55 -9.59 4.87
N GLU A 106 35.88 -10.54 5.54
CA GLU A 106 35.18 -11.65 4.90
C GLU A 106 33.67 -11.51 4.95
N ASN A 107 33.12 -10.90 6.02
CA ASN A 107 31.69 -10.91 6.30
C ASN A 107 31.15 -9.54 6.68
N VAL A 108 29.84 -9.40 6.50
CA VAL A 108 28.98 -8.40 7.15
C VAL A 108 28.12 -9.12 8.19
N TYR A 109 27.93 -8.52 9.36
CA TYR A 109 27.15 -9.04 10.48
C TYR A 109 26.04 -8.06 10.83
N ILE A 110 24.78 -8.49 10.77
CA ILE A 110 23.62 -7.72 11.22
C ILE A 110 23.13 -8.34 12.52
N VAL A 111 23.23 -7.60 13.61
CA VAL A 111 22.85 -8.06 14.95
C VAL A 111 21.45 -7.59 15.29
N MET A 112 20.58 -8.53 15.67
CA MET A 112 19.18 -8.27 15.94
C MET A 112 18.63 -9.16 17.06
N GLU A 113 17.39 -8.93 17.45
CA GLU A 113 16.63 -9.71 18.42
C GLU A 113 16.56 -11.18 17.98
N LEU A 114 16.77 -12.10 18.93
CA LEU A 114 16.56 -13.53 18.72
C LEU A 114 15.09 -13.88 19.00
N CYS A 115 14.43 -14.50 18.03
CA CYS A 115 13.07 -15.00 18.14
C CYS A 115 13.10 -16.53 18.22
N GLU A 116 12.66 -17.11 19.34
CA GLU A 116 12.78 -18.55 19.62
C GLU A 116 11.46 -19.31 19.49
N GLY A 117 10.37 -18.62 19.12
CA GLY A 117 9.01 -19.19 19.04
C GLY A 117 8.68 -19.93 17.75
N GLY A 118 9.63 -19.97 16.78
CA GLY A 118 9.43 -20.60 15.46
C GLY A 118 8.67 -19.73 14.48
N GLU A 119 8.51 -20.23 13.26
CA GLU A 119 7.85 -19.55 12.17
C GLU A 119 6.31 -19.59 12.28
N LEU A 120 5.66 -18.58 11.71
CA LEU A 120 4.19 -18.57 11.59
C LEU A 120 3.70 -19.79 10.77
N LEU A 121 4.43 -20.19 9.75
CA LEU A 121 4.09 -21.37 8.93
C LEU A 121 4.05 -22.65 9.77
N ASP A 122 5.08 -22.88 10.60
CA ASP A 122 5.15 -24.07 11.46
C ASP A 122 3.99 -24.10 12.45
N ARG A 123 3.63 -22.95 13.01
CA ARG A 123 2.48 -22.86 13.92
C ARG A 123 1.14 -23.06 13.20
N ILE A 124 0.99 -22.63 11.95
CA ILE A 124 -0.19 -22.96 11.11
C ILE A 124 -0.29 -24.48 10.92
N LEU A 125 0.82 -25.11 10.54
CA LEU A 125 0.86 -26.55 10.26
C LEU A 125 0.59 -27.39 11.53
N SER A 126 1.16 -27.00 12.67
CA SER A 126 0.95 -27.69 13.96
C SER A 126 -0.51 -27.63 14.46
N ARG A 127 -1.29 -26.64 14.00
CA ARG A 127 -2.72 -26.47 14.32
C ARG A 127 -3.65 -27.13 13.27
N GLY A 128 -3.15 -28.05 12.48
CA GLY A 128 -3.94 -28.77 11.46
C GLY A 128 -4.09 -27.98 10.15
N GLY A 129 -3.20 -27.03 9.88
CA GLY A 129 -3.08 -26.30 8.62
C GLY A 129 -3.97 -25.07 8.46
N LYS A 130 -4.84 -24.75 9.43
CA LYS A 130 -5.70 -23.56 9.40
C LYS A 130 -5.99 -23.04 10.81
N TYR A 131 -6.41 -21.80 10.89
CA TYR A 131 -6.77 -21.10 12.14
C TYR A 131 -8.29 -20.91 12.25
N SER A 132 -8.80 -20.74 13.48
CA SER A 132 -10.11 -20.14 13.71
C SER A 132 -10.09 -18.67 13.22
N GLU A 133 -11.28 -18.08 13.01
CA GLU A 133 -11.32 -16.65 12.64
C GLU A 133 -10.66 -15.77 13.72
N ASP A 134 -10.82 -16.07 15.00
CA ASP A 134 -10.25 -15.25 16.09
C ASP A 134 -8.73 -15.40 16.18
N ASP A 135 -8.20 -16.61 16.00
CA ASP A 135 -6.75 -16.81 15.93
C ASP A 135 -6.15 -16.11 14.70
N ALA A 136 -6.84 -16.19 13.56
CA ALA A 136 -6.41 -15.51 12.35
C ALA A 136 -6.41 -13.98 12.51
N LYS A 137 -7.43 -13.40 13.17
CA LYS A 137 -7.48 -11.95 13.51
C LYS A 137 -6.29 -11.56 14.38
N SER A 138 -5.97 -12.37 15.42
CA SER A 138 -4.83 -12.10 16.31
C SER A 138 -3.51 -11.95 15.59
N VAL A 139 -3.25 -12.82 14.60
CA VAL A 139 -2.06 -12.78 13.77
C VAL A 139 -2.11 -11.61 12.78
N LEU A 140 -3.24 -11.48 12.06
CA LEU A 140 -3.37 -10.46 11.01
C LEU A 140 -3.31 -9.03 11.54
N VAL A 141 -3.84 -8.78 12.73
CA VAL A 141 -3.72 -7.47 13.40
C VAL A 141 -2.25 -7.09 13.61
N GLN A 142 -1.41 -8.03 14.04
CA GLN A 142 0.01 -7.79 14.26
C GLN A 142 0.73 -7.52 12.92
N ILE A 143 0.44 -8.32 11.89
CA ILE A 143 0.99 -8.13 10.53
C ILE A 143 0.56 -6.78 9.94
N LEU A 144 -0.74 -6.45 10.00
CA LEU A 144 -1.27 -5.20 9.47
C LEU A 144 -0.68 -3.97 10.17
N ASN A 145 -0.50 -4.03 11.50
CA ASN A 145 0.10 -2.92 12.24
C ASN A 145 1.55 -2.64 11.81
N VAL A 146 2.39 -3.68 11.71
CA VAL A 146 3.78 -3.48 11.29
C VAL A 146 3.88 -3.05 9.83
N VAL A 147 3.05 -3.58 8.95
CA VAL A 147 3.07 -3.19 7.52
C VAL A 147 2.55 -1.77 7.32
N ALA A 148 1.48 -1.36 8.02
CA ALA A 148 1.02 0.03 8.00
C ALA A 148 2.09 0.98 8.52
N PHE A 149 2.81 0.60 9.58
CA PHE A 149 3.96 1.35 10.08
C PHE A 149 5.08 1.46 9.04
N CYS A 150 5.47 0.37 8.37
CA CYS A 150 6.46 0.42 7.29
C CYS A 150 6.02 1.37 6.17
N HIS A 151 4.75 1.30 5.76
CA HIS A 151 4.21 2.10 4.67
C HIS A 151 4.21 3.61 4.98
N ILE A 152 3.88 4.03 6.21
CA ILE A 152 3.96 5.45 6.59
C ILE A 152 5.40 5.94 6.62
N GLN A 153 6.37 5.09 7.02
CA GLN A 153 7.79 5.39 6.93
C GLN A 153 8.33 5.38 5.46
N GLY A 154 7.52 4.97 4.49
CA GLY A 154 7.90 4.89 3.08
C GLY A 154 8.73 3.68 2.74
N VAL A 155 8.53 2.56 3.44
CA VAL A 155 9.19 1.28 3.15
C VAL A 155 8.16 0.28 2.63
N VAL A 156 8.51 -0.43 1.55
CA VAL A 156 7.78 -1.58 1.01
C VAL A 156 8.60 -2.83 1.29
N HIS A 157 7.98 -3.86 1.87
CA HIS A 157 8.68 -5.08 2.29
C HIS A 157 9.05 -5.98 1.09
N ARG A 158 8.13 -6.19 0.17
CA ARG A 158 8.27 -6.94 -1.10
C ARG A 158 8.39 -8.47 -1.00
N ASP A 159 8.55 -9.02 0.20
CA ASP A 159 8.61 -10.50 0.41
C ASP A 159 7.86 -10.92 1.68
N LEU A 160 6.63 -10.43 1.87
CA LEU A 160 5.80 -10.88 2.98
C LEU A 160 5.29 -12.30 2.71
N LYS A 161 5.65 -13.22 3.59
CA LYS A 161 5.24 -14.64 3.60
C LYS A 161 5.30 -15.17 5.03
N PRO A 162 4.60 -16.27 5.36
CA PRO A 162 4.57 -16.81 6.71
C PRO A 162 5.94 -17.12 7.31
N GLU A 163 6.91 -17.48 6.46
CA GLU A 163 8.30 -17.78 6.85
C GLU A 163 9.06 -16.54 7.37
N ASN A 164 8.62 -15.34 6.95
CA ASN A 164 9.24 -14.07 7.39
C ASN A 164 8.57 -13.48 8.64
N PHE A 165 7.76 -14.28 9.35
CA PHE A 165 7.17 -13.93 10.63
C PHE A 165 7.55 -14.96 11.68
N LEU A 166 8.32 -14.52 12.70
CA LEU A 166 8.72 -15.36 13.81
C LEU A 166 8.01 -14.96 15.10
N PHE A 167 7.69 -15.93 15.93
CA PHE A 167 7.22 -15.66 17.29
C PHE A 167 8.41 -15.46 18.25
N THR A 168 8.26 -14.55 19.21
CA THR A 168 9.32 -14.27 20.20
C THR A 168 9.57 -15.44 21.13
N SER A 169 8.53 -16.19 21.47
CA SER A 169 8.61 -17.39 22.32
C SER A 169 7.63 -18.47 21.85
N LYS A 170 7.71 -19.66 22.47
CA LYS A 170 6.81 -20.78 22.19
C LYS A 170 5.40 -20.63 22.77
N ASP A 171 5.17 -19.60 23.60
CA ASP A 171 3.86 -19.33 24.19
C ASP A 171 2.80 -19.04 23.13
N GLU A 172 1.57 -19.45 23.38
CA GLU A 172 0.47 -19.25 22.43
C GLU A 172 0.21 -17.77 22.13
N ASN A 173 0.29 -16.93 23.15
CA ASN A 173 0.08 -15.48 23.05
C ASN A 173 1.37 -14.71 22.74
N SER A 174 2.39 -15.40 22.26
CA SER A 174 3.68 -14.81 21.90
C SER A 174 3.54 -13.75 20.80
N GLN A 175 4.35 -12.71 20.94
CA GLN A 175 4.39 -11.61 19.98
C GLN A 175 4.99 -12.05 18.64
N LEU A 176 4.38 -11.62 17.54
CA LEU A 176 4.88 -11.88 16.20
C LEU A 176 5.85 -10.77 15.78
N LYS A 177 6.96 -11.15 15.17
CA LYS A 177 8.01 -10.26 14.65
C LYS A 177 8.17 -10.46 13.16
N THR A 178 8.13 -9.38 12.40
CA THR A 178 8.52 -9.36 10.99
C THR A 178 10.03 -9.34 10.89
N ILE A 179 10.59 -10.22 10.07
CA ILE A 179 12.02 -10.37 9.82
C ILE A 179 12.33 -10.23 8.33
N ASP A 180 13.61 -10.23 7.98
CA ASP A 180 14.16 -10.27 6.62
C ASP A 180 13.71 -9.13 5.68
N PHE A 181 14.38 -8.00 5.81
CA PHE A 181 14.21 -6.81 4.97
C PHE A 181 15.16 -6.79 3.76
N GLY A 182 15.78 -7.92 3.40
CA GLY A 182 16.77 -8.02 2.33
C GLY A 182 16.24 -7.69 0.93
N LEU A 183 14.92 -7.82 0.70
CA LEU A 183 14.26 -7.41 -0.54
C LEU A 183 13.49 -6.08 -0.42
N SER A 184 13.48 -5.45 0.76
CA SER A 184 12.71 -4.23 1.01
C SER A 184 13.32 -3.01 0.33
N ASP A 185 12.51 -2.00 0.08
CA ASP A 185 12.97 -0.76 -0.53
C ASP A 185 12.27 0.48 0.01
N PHE A 186 12.93 1.62 -0.08
CA PHE A 186 12.31 2.91 0.16
C PHE A 186 11.48 3.33 -1.06
N VAL A 187 10.32 3.92 -0.81
CA VAL A 187 9.44 4.43 -1.85
C VAL A 187 8.92 5.83 -1.48
N LYS A 188 9.10 6.80 -2.36
CA LYS A 188 8.53 8.14 -2.21
C LYS A 188 7.01 8.11 -2.42
N PRO A 189 6.26 9.16 -1.98
CA PRO A 189 4.79 9.14 -2.01
C PRO A 189 4.15 8.82 -3.37
N ASP A 190 4.76 9.25 -4.47
CA ASP A 190 4.23 9.05 -5.85
C ASP A 190 5.11 8.13 -6.70
N GLU A 191 6.11 7.49 -6.09
CA GLU A 191 7.05 6.61 -6.78
C GLU A 191 6.44 5.22 -7.02
N ARG A 192 6.85 4.60 -8.14
CA ARG A 192 6.53 3.23 -8.49
C ARG A 192 7.81 2.46 -8.68
N LEU A 193 7.85 1.27 -8.08
CA LEU A 193 8.94 0.32 -8.23
C LEU A 193 8.70 -0.55 -9.47
N ASN A 194 9.78 -1.08 -10.07
CA ASN A 194 9.73 -1.83 -11.32
C ASN A 194 10.47 -3.17 -11.29
N ASP A 195 11.11 -3.53 -10.18
CA ASP A 195 11.77 -4.83 -10.04
C ASP A 195 10.75 -5.95 -9.84
N ILE A 196 10.97 -7.12 -10.46
CA ILE A 196 10.21 -8.33 -10.12
C ILE A 196 10.98 -9.04 -9.02
N VAL A 197 10.49 -8.96 -7.79
CA VAL A 197 11.08 -9.55 -6.59
C VAL A 197 9.99 -10.19 -5.72
N GLY A 198 10.40 -11.04 -4.78
CA GLY A 198 9.52 -11.69 -3.84
C GLY A 198 9.22 -13.15 -4.19
N SER A 199 8.48 -13.81 -3.32
CA SER A 199 8.16 -15.24 -3.42
C SER A 199 6.94 -15.47 -4.30
N ALA A 200 7.03 -16.35 -5.29
CA ALA A 200 6.06 -16.55 -6.37
C ALA A 200 4.61 -16.71 -5.93
N TYR A 201 4.35 -17.38 -4.81
CA TYR A 201 2.99 -17.60 -4.28
C TYR A 201 2.36 -16.35 -3.66
N TYR A 202 3.16 -15.36 -3.27
CA TYR A 202 2.74 -14.18 -2.51
C TYR A 202 2.85 -12.89 -3.32
N VAL A 203 3.48 -12.94 -4.51
CA VAL A 203 3.72 -11.77 -5.36
C VAL A 203 2.41 -11.23 -5.92
N ALA A 204 2.28 -9.89 -5.94
CA ALA A 204 1.10 -9.21 -6.47
C ALA A 204 1.11 -9.13 -8.02
N PRO A 205 -0.07 -9.07 -8.69
CA PRO A 205 -0.16 -8.93 -10.14
C PRO A 205 0.61 -7.72 -10.68
N GLU A 206 0.55 -6.58 -9.99
CA GLU A 206 1.24 -5.35 -10.39
C GLU A 206 2.77 -5.43 -10.27
N VAL A 207 3.32 -6.30 -9.42
CA VAL A 207 4.76 -6.60 -9.38
C VAL A 207 5.20 -7.26 -10.67
N LEU A 208 4.40 -8.23 -11.16
CA LEU A 208 4.64 -8.89 -12.45
C LEU A 208 4.51 -7.92 -13.63
N HIS A 209 3.73 -6.84 -13.47
CA HIS A 209 3.61 -5.73 -14.43
C HIS A 209 4.67 -4.64 -14.25
N ARG A 210 5.59 -4.76 -13.30
CA ARG A 210 6.69 -3.81 -13.06
C ARG A 210 6.24 -2.38 -12.78
N CYS A 211 5.10 -2.22 -12.08
CA CYS A 211 4.58 -0.90 -11.72
C CYS A 211 3.79 -0.97 -10.40
N TYR A 212 4.48 -0.92 -9.26
CA TYR A 212 3.87 -1.14 -7.94
C TYR A 212 4.44 -0.23 -6.85
N SER A 213 3.80 -0.22 -5.70
CA SER A 213 4.24 0.48 -4.49
C SER A 213 3.76 -0.32 -3.26
N THR A 214 3.39 0.35 -2.17
CA THR A 214 2.96 -0.26 -0.90
C THR A 214 1.78 -1.22 -1.01
N GLU A 215 0.94 -1.09 -2.02
CA GLU A 215 -0.21 -1.96 -2.26
C GLU A 215 0.16 -3.43 -2.54
N ALA A 216 1.39 -3.69 -3.01
CA ALA A 216 1.87 -5.04 -3.26
C ALA A 216 2.01 -5.87 -1.97
N ASP A 217 2.46 -5.26 -0.87
CA ASP A 217 2.52 -5.92 0.44
C ASP A 217 1.13 -6.33 0.94
N VAL A 218 0.11 -5.50 0.66
CA VAL A 218 -1.27 -5.79 1.08
C VAL A 218 -1.85 -7.01 0.36
N TRP A 219 -1.49 -7.22 -0.92
CA TRP A 219 -1.80 -8.45 -1.63
C TRP A 219 -1.19 -9.67 -0.93
N SER A 220 0.10 -9.60 -0.57
CA SER A 220 0.78 -10.69 0.14
C SER A 220 0.10 -11.01 1.48
N ILE A 221 -0.35 -9.98 2.22
CA ILE A 221 -1.17 -10.16 3.44
C ILE A 221 -2.49 -10.87 3.10
N GLY A 222 -3.12 -10.53 1.98
CA GLY A 222 -4.32 -11.20 1.50
C GLY A 222 -4.11 -12.69 1.24
N VAL A 223 -2.95 -13.07 0.65
CA VAL A 223 -2.56 -14.47 0.46
C VAL A 223 -2.35 -15.17 1.80
N ILE A 224 -1.67 -14.52 2.75
CA ILE A 224 -1.47 -15.05 4.11
C ILE A 224 -2.83 -15.24 4.81
N ALA A 225 -3.73 -14.24 4.75
CA ALA A 225 -5.07 -14.33 5.34
C ALA A 225 -5.89 -15.49 4.75
N TYR A 226 -5.82 -15.67 3.44
CA TYR A 226 -6.46 -16.79 2.77
C TYR A 226 -5.93 -18.14 3.30
N ILE A 227 -4.60 -18.29 3.42
CA ILE A 227 -3.97 -19.52 3.93
C ILE A 227 -4.35 -19.76 5.40
N LEU A 228 -4.33 -18.74 6.26
CA LEU A 228 -4.71 -18.84 7.66
C LEU A 228 -6.13 -19.39 7.83
N LEU A 229 -7.07 -18.93 7.01
CA LEU A 229 -8.49 -19.27 7.13
C LEU A 229 -8.84 -20.62 6.47
N CYS A 230 -8.22 -20.96 5.34
CA CYS A 230 -8.61 -22.17 4.61
C CYS A 230 -7.55 -23.27 4.54
N GLY A 231 -6.29 -22.99 4.93
CA GLY A 231 -5.20 -23.97 4.92
C GLY A 231 -4.59 -24.25 3.54
N SER A 232 -5.08 -23.59 2.48
CA SER A 232 -4.55 -23.76 1.13
C SER A 232 -4.18 -22.42 0.49
N ARG A 233 -3.32 -22.46 -0.54
CA ARG A 233 -2.92 -21.28 -1.28
C ARG A 233 -4.02 -20.81 -2.24
N PRO A 234 -4.33 -19.50 -2.34
CA PRO A 234 -5.34 -19.01 -3.29
C PRO A 234 -4.92 -19.16 -4.75
N PHE A 235 -3.62 -19.13 -5.02
CA PHE A 235 -3.02 -19.23 -6.35
C PHE A 235 -1.98 -20.33 -6.36
N TRP A 236 -2.21 -21.38 -7.15
CA TRP A 236 -1.34 -22.55 -7.21
C TRP A 236 -1.23 -23.11 -8.61
N ALA A 237 -0.05 -23.59 -8.96
CA ALA A 237 0.21 -24.41 -10.14
C ALA A 237 1.48 -25.22 -9.93
N ARG A 238 1.70 -26.23 -10.81
CA ARG A 238 2.88 -27.12 -10.75
C ARG A 238 4.18 -26.42 -11.14
N THR A 239 4.11 -25.33 -11.88
CA THR A 239 5.27 -24.56 -12.36
C THR A 239 5.15 -23.10 -11.93
N GLU A 240 6.28 -22.43 -11.74
CA GLU A 240 6.32 -21.01 -11.38
C GLU A 240 5.57 -20.14 -12.39
N SER A 241 5.77 -20.36 -13.69
CA SER A 241 5.03 -19.67 -14.75
C SER A 241 3.52 -19.91 -14.69
N GLY A 242 3.11 -21.09 -14.21
CA GLY A 242 1.72 -21.40 -13.94
C GLY A 242 1.17 -20.62 -12.74
N ILE A 243 1.96 -20.48 -11.67
CA ILE A 243 1.61 -19.68 -10.50
C ILE A 243 1.40 -18.22 -10.92
N PHE A 244 2.34 -17.64 -11.67
CA PHE A 244 2.21 -16.27 -12.16
C PHE A 244 0.97 -16.05 -13.03
N ARG A 245 0.62 -17.03 -13.89
CA ARG A 245 -0.65 -16.98 -14.64
C ARG A 245 -1.87 -16.99 -13.74
N SER A 246 -1.87 -17.80 -12.68
CA SER A 246 -2.95 -17.84 -11.69
C SER A 246 -3.06 -16.50 -10.93
N VAL A 247 -1.93 -15.93 -10.50
CA VAL A 247 -1.88 -14.60 -9.86
C VAL A 247 -2.41 -13.51 -10.80
N LEU A 248 -1.99 -13.49 -12.07
CA LEU A 248 -2.45 -12.51 -13.06
C LEU A 248 -3.96 -12.65 -13.38
N LYS A 249 -4.53 -13.83 -13.26
CA LYS A 249 -5.98 -14.03 -13.35
C LYS A 249 -6.68 -13.41 -12.15
N ALA A 250 -6.10 -13.57 -10.96
CA ALA A 250 -6.59 -13.04 -9.68
C ALA A 250 -8.02 -13.52 -9.36
N ASP A 251 -8.27 -14.82 -9.49
CA ASP A 251 -9.57 -15.45 -9.30
C ASP A 251 -9.44 -16.62 -8.32
N PRO A 252 -9.29 -16.35 -6.99
CA PRO A 252 -9.24 -17.40 -5.99
C PRO A 252 -10.62 -17.98 -5.72
N SER A 253 -10.69 -19.29 -5.39
CA SER A 253 -11.95 -19.96 -5.06
C SER A 253 -12.41 -19.62 -3.65
N TYR A 254 -13.70 -19.31 -3.50
CA TYR A 254 -14.38 -19.14 -2.21
C TYR A 254 -15.58 -20.09 -2.06
N ASN A 255 -15.69 -21.10 -2.94
CA ASN A 255 -16.84 -22.00 -3.00
C ASN A 255 -16.62 -23.29 -2.20
N GLU A 256 -15.37 -23.63 -1.92
CA GLU A 256 -14.99 -24.86 -1.21
C GLU A 256 -14.88 -24.62 0.31
N ALA A 257 -15.01 -25.70 1.09
CA ALA A 257 -14.78 -25.63 2.52
C ALA A 257 -13.36 -25.08 2.82
N PRO A 258 -13.19 -24.20 3.83
CA PRO A 258 -14.19 -23.81 4.84
C PRO A 258 -14.99 -22.54 4.49
N TRP A 259 -14.79 -21.91 3.33
CA TRP A 259 -15.35 -20.59 2.99
C TRP A 259 -16.85 -20.43 3.25
N PRO A 260 -17.72 -21.44 2.90
CA PRO A 260 -19.16 -21.32 3.19
C PRO A 260 -19.52 -21.30 4.68
N SER A 261 -18.59 -21.70 5.56
CA SER A 261 -18.80 -21.72 7.02
C SER A 261 -18.18 -20.52 7.75
N LEU A 262 -17.40 -19.71 7.04
CA LEU A 262 -16.83 -18.47 7.60
C LEU A 262 -17.84 -17.33 7.55
N THR A 263 -17.60 -16.30 8.36
CA THR A 263 -18.43 -15.10 8.35
C THR A 263 -18.35 -14.37 7.00
N PRO A 264 -19.45 -13.73 6.54
CA PRO A 264 -19.41 -12.91 5.31
C PRO A 264 -18.35 -11.81 5.39
N GLU A 265 -18.12 -11.26 6.58
CA GLU A 265 -17.11 -10.23 6.84
C GLU A 265 -15.68 -10.76 6.66
N ALA A 266 -15.41 -12.01 7.03
CA ALA A 266 -14.11 -12.65 6.79
C ALA A 266 -13.85 -12.79 5.28
N MET A 267 -14.85 -13.23 4.54
CA MET A 267 -14.76 -13.38 3.09
C MET A 267 -14.58 -12.02 2.40
N ASP A 268 -15.35 -10.98 2.80
CA ASP A 268 -15.24 -9.62 2.27
C ASP A 268 -13.84 -9.04 2.53
N PHE A 269 -13.32 -9.24 3.75
CA PHE A 269 -11.97 -8.82 4.12
C PHE A 269 -10.91 -9.39 3.18
N VAL A 270 -10.90 -10.69 2.95
CA VAL A 270 -9.92 -11.35 2.08
C VAL A 270 -10.08 -10.91 0.62
N LYS A 271 -11.32 -10.79 0.12
CA LYS A 271 -11.60 -10.29 -1.24
C LYS A 271 -11.06 -8.87 -1.46
N ARG A 272 -11.19 -7.99 -0.47
CA ARG A 272 -10.66 -6.61 -0.57
C ARG A 272 -9.14 -6.54 -0.51
N LEU A 273 -8.47 -7.47 0.19
CA LEU A 273 -7.01 -7.58 0.17
C LEU A 273 -6.51 -8.17 -1.15
N LEU A 274 -7.22 -9.16 -1.71
CA LEU A 274 -6.89 -9.81 -2.98
C LEU A 274 -7.56 -9.14 -4.19
N CYS A 275 -7.95 -7.87 -4.08
CA CYS A 275 -8.45 -7.10 -5.22
C CYS A 275 -7.34 -6.93 -6.26
N LYS A 276 -7.61 -7.35 -7.51
CA LYS A 276 -6.62 -7.32 -8.60
C LYS A 276 -6.12 -5.91 -8.90
N ASP A 277 -7.04 -4.94 -8.99
CA ASP A 277 -6.66 -3.53 -9.19
C ASP A 277 -6.09 -2.94 -7.90
N PRO A 278 -4.78 -2.59 -7.85
CA PRO A 278 -4.14 -2.06 -6.65
C PRO A 278 -4.79 -0.76 -6.14
N ARG A 279 -5.46 0.01 -7.01
CA ARG A 279 -6.16 1.26 -6.63
C ARG A 279 -7.45 0.98 -5.87
N ARG A 280 -8.05 -0.21 -6.08
CA ARG A 280 -9.28 -0.68 -5.42
C ARG A 280 -8.99 -1.49 -4.16
N ARG A 281 -7.76 -1.98 -4.01
CA ARG A 281 -7.30 -2.76 -2.85
C ARG A 281 -7.27 -1.88 -1.61
N MET A 282 -7.69 -2.43 -0.47
CA MET A 282 -7.53 -1.76 0.83
C MET A 282 -6.05 -1.50 1.12
N THR A 283 -5.77 -0.45 1.90
CA THR A 283 -4.45 -0.28 2.54
C THR A 283 -4.38 -1.13 3.82
N ALA A 284 -3.18 -1.30 4.38
CA ALA A 284 -3.02 -2.00 5.66
C ALA A 284 -3.75 -1.26 6.81
N ALA A 285 -3.75 0.08 6.81
CA ALA A 285 -4.47 0.88 7.78
C ALA A 285 -6.00 0.76 7.64
N GLN A 286 -6.52 0.72 6.41
CA GLN A 286 -7.94 0.48 6.15
C GLN A 286 -8.36 -0.92 6.59
N ALA A 287 -7.52 -1.93 6.37
CA ALA A 287 -7.79 -3.29 6.79
C ALA A 287 -7.95 -3.43 8.30
N LEU A 288 -7.19 -2.66 9.10
CA LEU A 288 -7.38 -2.58 10.56
C LEU A 288 -8.73 -1.95 10.96
N GLY A 289 -9.31 -1.12 10.11
CA GLY A 289 -10.65 -0.54 10.30
C GLY A 289 -11.80 -1.38 9.74
N HIS A 290 -11.51 -2.52 9.12
CA HIS A 290 -12.53 -3.36 8.48
C HIS A 290 -13.48 -3.99 9.53
N PRO A 291 -14.80 -4.15 9.24
CA PRO A 291 -15.77 -4.71 10.19
C PRO A 291 -15.37 -6.03 10.81
N TRP A 292 -14.68 -6.90 10.06
CA TRP A 292 -14.19 -8.18 10.56
C TRP A 292 -13.09 -8.05 11.63
N ILE A 293 -12.27 -6.97 11.56
CA ILE A 293 -11.10 -6.77 12.42
C ILE A 293 -11.37 -5.75 13.53
N ARG A 294 -12.06 -4.64 13.25
CA ARG A 294 -12.13 -3.43 14.09
C ARG A 294 -12.61 -3.65 15.53
N ASN A 295 -13.37 -4.71 15.78
CA ASN A 295 -13.89 -5.04 17.12
C ASN A 295 -12.97 -6.00 17.89
N TYR A 296 -11.78 -6.31 17.34
CA TYR A 296 -10.82 -7.19 17.99
C TYR A 296 -9.82 -6.39 18.81
N ASN A 297 -9.85 -6.56 20.15
CA ASN A 297 -8.85 -6.06 21.12
C ASN A 297 -8.36 -4.60 20.92
N ASP A 298 -9.21 -3.60 21.09
CA ASP A 298 -8.86 -2.16 21.14
C ASP A 298 -7.80 -1.71 20.11
N ILE A 299 -7.99 -2.08 18.87
CA ILE A 299 -7.05 -1.80 17.79
C ILE A 299 -6.90 -0.28 17.59
N LYS A 300 -5.69 0.23 17.76
CA LYS A 300 -5.35 1.61 17.39
C LYS A 300 -5.13 1.67 15.88
N MET A 301 -5.94 2.46 15.19
CA MET A 301 -5.77 2.71 13.76
C MET A 301 -4.51 3.57 13.55
N PRO A 302 -3.56 3.16 12.68
CA PRO A 302 -2.41 4.00 12.31
C PRO A 302 -2.79 5.05 11.26
N LEU A 303 -1.95 6.08 11.11
CA LEU A 303 -2.05 7.00 9.99
C LEU A 303 -1.84 6.27 8.66
N ASP A 304 -2.61 6.67 7.65
CA ASP A 304 -2.55 6.07 6.32
C ASP A 304 -1.93 7.04 5.29
N VAL A 305 -0.89 6.60 4.62
CA VAL A 305 -0.23 7.37 3.55
C VAL A 305 -1.18 7.68 2.39
N LEU A 306 -2.20 6.85 2.15
CA LEU A 306 -3.21 7.07 1.11
C LEU A 306 -3.96 8.38 1.33
N ILE A 307 -4.28 8.73 2.58
CA ILE A 307 -4.98 9.98 2.93
C ILE A 307 -4.23 11.20 2.37
N PHE A 308 -2.92 11.26 2.55
CA PHE A 308 -2.11 12.40 2.07
C PHE A 308 -2.04 12.47 0.54
N ARG A 309 -2.00 11.32 -0.14
CA ARG A 309 -2.08 11.24 -1.62
C ARG A 309 -3.44 11.76 -2.13
N LEU A 310 -4.53 11.36 -1.48
CA LEU A 310 -5.89 11.78 -1.86
C LEU A 310 -6.10 13.27 -1.58
N ILE A 311 -5.69 13.79 -0.42
CA ILE A 311 -5.74 15.23 -0.09
C ILE A 311 -4.96 16.03 -1.15
N LYS A 312 -3.75 15.61 -1.51
CA LYS A 312 -2.94 16.24 -2.57
C LYS A 312 -3.70 16.29 -3.90
N ALA A 313 -4.31 15.17 -4.30
CA ALA A 313 -5.09 15.09 -5.53
C ALA A 313 -6.33 15.99 -5.48
N TYR A 314 -7.04 16.02 -4.35
CA TYR A 314 -8.21 16.86 -4.12
C TYR A 314 -7.87 18.35 -4.23
N ILE A 315 -6.81 18.81 -3.58
CA ILE A 315 -6.42 20.23 -3.60
C ILE A 315 -6.17 20.70 -5.03
N ARG A 316 -5.55 19.86 -5.86
CA ARG A 316 -5.22 20.14 -7.26
C ARG A 316 -6.38 19.94 -8.23
N SER A 317 -7.51 19.44 -7.76
CA SER A 317 -8.68 19.15 -8.60
C SER A 317 -9.44 20.42 -8.96
N SER A 318 -10.19 20.37 -10.09
CA SER A 318 -11.13 21.41 -10.49
C SER A 318 -12.26 21.58 -9.47
N SER A 319 -12.91 22.75 -9.46
CA SER A 319 -14.05 23.05 -8.59
C SER A 319 -15.18 22.02 -8.77
N LEU A 320 -15.47 21.65 -10.00
CA LEU A 320 -16.49 20.67 -10.34
C LEU A 320 -16.15 19.29 -9.74
N ARG A 321 -14.91 18.82 -9.86
CA ARG A 321 -14.47 17.56 -9.24
C ARG A 321 -14.58 17.61 -7.71
N LYS A 322 -14.20 18.73 -7.09
CA LYS A 322 -14.35 18.92 -5.64
C LYS A 322 -15.81 18.86 -5.21
N ALA A 323 -16.71 19.48 -5.98
CA ALA A 323 -18.16 19.42 -5.72
C ALA A 323 -18.69 17.98 -5.82
N ALA A 324 -18.31 17.24 -6.87
CA ALA A 324 -18.69 15.84 -7.01
C ALA A 324 -18.18 14.97 -5.84
N LEU A 325 -16.93 15.14 -5.42
CA LEU A 325 -16.38 14.44 -4.25
C LEU A 325 -17.11 14.82 -2.96
N LYS A 326 -17.48 16.11 -2.79
CA LYS A 326 -18.32 16.56 -1.66
C LYS A 326 -19.71 15.94 -1.68
N ALA A 327 -20.34 15.82 -2.84
CA ALA A 327 -21.62 15.13 -2.98
C ALA A 327 -21.49 13.64 -2.65
N LEU A 328 -20.48 12.97 -3.22
CA LEU A 328 -20.20 11.56 -2.97
C LEU A 328 -19.92 11.28 -1.50
N SER A 329 -19.14 12.12 -0.82
CA SER A 329 -18.82 11.95 0.61
C SER A 329 -20.04 12.04 1.53
N LYS A 330 -21.13 12.72 1.11
CA LYS A 330 -22.39 12.79 1.86
C LYS A 330 -23.22 11.50 1.77
N THR A 331 -22.93 10.63 0.82
CA THR A 331 -23.65 9.36 0.64
C THR A 331 -23.03 8.21 1.41
N LEU A 332 -21.84 8.40 2.01
CA LEU A 332 -21.12 7.37 2.73
C LEU A 332 -21.90 6.87 3.94
N THR A 333 -21.87 5.57 4.13
CA THR A 333 -22.47 4.89 5.29
C THR A 333 -21.65 5.14 6.57
N VAL A 334 -22.23 4.79 7.72
CA VAL A 334 -21.55 4.91 9.02
C VAL A 334 -20.26 4.06 9.05
N ASP A 335 -20.29 2.87 8.45
CA ASP A 335 -19.13 1.96 8.38
C ASP A 335 -18.00 2.52 7.49
N GLU A 336 -18.34 3.10 6.35
CA GLU A 336 -17.39 3.75 5.46
C GLU A 336 -16.79 5.02 6.10
N LEU A 337 -17.59 5.76 6.87
CA LEU A 337 -17.13 6.92 7.63
C LEU A 337 -16.28 6.55 8.85
N PHE A 338 -16.36 5.32 9.36
CA PHE A 338 -15.59 4.88 10.53
C PHE A 338 -14.09 5.09 10.33
N TYR A 339 -13.57 4.59 9.21
CA TYR A 339 -12.16 4.76 8.85
C TYR A 339 -11.78 6.25 8.71
N LEU A 340 -12.59 7.04 7.97
CA LEU A 340 -12.33 8.47 7.76
C LEU A 340 -12.37 9.26 9.07
N LYS A 341 -13.30 8.95 9.98
CA LYS A 341 -13.36 9.55 11.32
C LYS A 341 -12.10 9.24 12.13
N GLY A 342 -11.63 7.98 12.10
CA GLY A 342 -10.41 7.57 12.74
C GLY A 342 -9.20 8.35 12.22
N GLN A 343 -9.03 8.43 10.90
CA GLN A 343 -7.95 9.19 10.28
C GLN A 343 -8.00 10.68 10.61
N PHE A 344 -9.19 11.30 10.57
CA PHE A 344 -9.37 12.71 10.94
C PHE A 344 -9.00 12.98 12.40
N SER A 345 -9.42 12.09 13.31
CA SER A 345 -9.11 12.21 14.73
C SER A 345 -7.61 12.11 15.01
N LEU A 346 -6.87 11.25 14.26
CA LEU A 346 -5.41 11.13 14.36
C LEU A 346 -4.67 12.41 13.96
N LEU A 347 -5.29 13.26 13.14
CA LEU A 347 -4.74 14.57 12.76
C LEU A 347 -4.98 15.66 13.82
N GLU A 348 -5.70 15.36 14.91
CA GLU A 348 -5.96 16.26 16.04
C GLU A 348 -6.55 17.62 15.60
N PRO A 349 -7.78 17.64 15.09
CA PRO A 349 -8.42 18.88 14.65
C PRO A 349 -8.46 19.93 15.75
N ASP A 350 -8.41 21.20 15.38
CA ASP A 350 -8.45 22.32 16.29
C ASP A 350 -9.83 22.46 17.00
N ARG A 351 -9.97 23.46 17.88
CA ARG A 351 -11.21 23.74 18.63
C ARG A 351 -12.42 24.03 17.73
N ASN A 352 -12.19 24.40 16.47
CA ASN A 352 -13.21 24.64 15.47
C ASN A 352 -13.53 23.39 14.64
N GLY A 353 -12.95 22.24 14.98
CA GLY A 353 -13.11 20.98 14.23
C GLY A 353 -12.40 20.99 12.87
N CYS A 354 -11.35 21.78 12.69
CA CYS A 354 -10.60 21.90 11.44
C CYS A 354 -9.17 21.37 11.58
N ILE A 355 -8.62 20.84 10.50
CA ILE A 355 -7.21 20.48 10.37
C ILE A 355 -6.49 21.48 9.46
N THR A 356 -5.21 21.69 9.73
CA THR A 356 -4.27 22.54 8.99
C THR A 356 -3.06 21.72 8.57
N LEU A 357 -2.14 22.32 7.80
CA LEU A 357 -0.85 21.69 7.48
C LEU A 357 -0.02 21.40 8.74
N ASP A 358 -0.14 22.23 9.80
CA ASP A 358 0.58 22.00 11.05
C ASP A 358 0.03 20.80 11.84
N ASN A 359 -1.27 20.57 11.82
CA ASN A 359 -1.86 19.35 12.38
C ASN A 359 -1.31 18.10 11.67
N ILE A 360 -1.23 18.13 10.34
CA ILE A 360 -0.63 17.05 9.54
C ILE A 360 0.85 16.86 9.90
N ARG A 361 1.61 17.97 10.03
CA ARG A 361 3.02 17.92 10.44
C ARG A 361 3.19 17.24 11.79
N MET A 362 2.42 17.66 12.80
CA MET A 362 2.51 17.10 14.15
C MET A 362 2.16 15.61 14.16
N ALA A 363 1.09 15.22 13.48
CA ALA A 363 0.69 13.83 13.37
C ALA A 363 1.76 12.96 12.69
N LEU A 364 2.31 13.41 11.56
CA LEU A 364 3.40 12.71 10.87
C LEU A 364 4.66 12.61 11.72
N THR A 365 5.03 13.68 12.44
CA THR A 365 6.21 13.70 13.31
C THR A 365 6.08 12.72 14.48
N ARG A 366 4.87 12.55 15.00
CA ARG A 366 4.57 11.58 16.06
C ARG A 366 4.72 10.14 15.59
N GLU A 367 4.28 9.85 14.38
CA GLU A 367 4.33 8.50 13.80
C GLU A 367 5.70 8.16 13.16
N ALA A 368 6.49 9.17 12.80
CA ALA A 368 7.79 8.97 12.18
C ALA A 368 8.83 8.53 13.22
N THR A 369 9.69 7.57 12.82
CA THR A 369 10.89 7.25 13.60
C THR A 369 11.88 8.41 13.56
N ASP A 370 12.80 8.49 14.51
CA ASP A 370 13.80 9.58 14.56
C ASP A 370 14.60 9.68 13.26
N ALA A 371 14.92 8.55 12.64
CA ALA A 371 15.62 8.49 11.35
C ALA A 371 14.81 9.04 10.17
N MET A 372 13.46 9.05 10.27
CA MET A 372 12.56 9.42 9.17
C MET A 372 11.93 10.81 9.34
N LYS A 373 12.08 11.46 10.52
CA LYS A 373 11.46 12.76 10.79
C LYS A 373 11.87 13.84 9.80
N GLU A 374 13.15 13.92 9.45
CA GLU A 374 13.66 14.97 8.56
C GLU A 374 13.42 14.67 7.08
N THR A 375 13.39 13.40 6.68
CA THR A 375 13.23 13.01 5.27
C THR A 375 11.77 12.77 4.91
N ARG A 376 11.14 11.76 5.50
CA ARG A 376 9.79 11.32 5.13
C ARG A 376 8.71 12.36 5.44
N VAL A 377 8.77 12.98 6.62
CA VAL A 377 7.80 14.02 7.01
C VAL A 377 7.88 15.20 6.03
N GLN A 378 9.09 15.66 5.70
CA GLN A 378 9.27 16.77 4.76
C GLN A 378 8.80 16.42 3.33
N GLU A 379 9.06 15.22 2.83
CA GLU A 379 8.55 14.77 1.52
C GLU A 379 7.02 14.89 1.42
N ILE A 380 6.30 14.44 2.46
CA ILE A 380 4.84 14.53 2.50
C ILE A 380 4.38 15.99 2.60
N LEU A 381 4.96 16.80 3.51
CA LEU A 381 4.57 18.18 3.72
C LEU A 381 4.80 19.07 2.48
N VAL A 382 5.93 18.91 1.80
CA VAL A 382 6.21 19.60 0.54
C VAL A 382 5.14 19.29 -0.50
N SER A 383 4.70 18.04 -0.56
CA SER A 383 3.65 17.62 -1.47
C SER A 383 2.27 18.25 -1.16
N LEU A 384 2.05 18.69 0.07
CA LEU A 384 0.82 19.31 0.59
C LEU A 384 0.94 20.81 0.84
N SER A 385 2.00 21.48 0.37
CA SER A 385 2.28 22.90 0.61
C SER A 385 1.11 23.84 0.28
N ALA A 386 0.24 23.47 -0.67
CA ALA A 386 -0.96 24.23 -1.02
C ALA A 386 -2.03 24.28 0.11
N LEU A 387 -1.86 23.52 1.20
CA LEU A 387 -2.68 23.61 2.41
C LEU A 387 -2.20 24.71 3.39
N GLN A 388 -1.06 25.34 3.16
CA GLN A 388 -0.43 26.27 4.12
C GLN A 388 -1.38 27.34 4.66
N TYR A 389 -2.30 27.81 3.82
CA TYR A 389 -3.27 28.86 4.17
C TYR A 389 -4.72 28.37 4.21
N ARG A 390 -4.94 27.05 4.24
CA ARG A 390 -6.28 26.44 4.22
C ARG A 390 -6.55 25.70 5.53
N ARG A 391 -7.81 25.76 5.93
CA ARG A 391 -8.37 24.88 6.96
C ARG A 391 -9.33 23.92 6.30
N MET A 392 -9.38 22.69 6.79
CA MET A 392 -10.24 21.65 6.26
C MET A 392 -11.07 21.09 7.41
N ASP A 393 -12.38 21.26 7.36
CA ASP A 393 -13.32 20.64 8.29
C ASP A 393 -13.49 19.15 7.98
N PHE A 394 -14.23 18.43 8.82
CA PHE A 394 -14.45 17.00 8.63
C PHE A 394 -15.17 16.67 7.31
N HIS A 395 -16.10 17.50 6.85
CA HIS A 395 -16.83 17.26 5.60
C HIS A 395 -15.93 17.43 4.38
N GLU A 396 -15.13 18.48 4.38
CA GLU A 396 -14.14 18.68 3.31
C GLU A 396 -13.04 17.61 3.36
N PHE A 397 -12.63 17.18 4.55
CA PHE A 397 -11.70 16.06 4.72
C PHE A 397 -12.28 14.76 4.13
N CYS A 398 -13.54 14.41 4.42
CA CYS A 398 -14.17 13.24 3.82
C CYS A 398 -14.17 13.31 2.29
N ALA A 399 -14.51 14.47 1.71
CA ALA A 399 -14.44 14.66 0.26
C ALA A 399 -13.02 14.54 -0.30
N ALA A 400 -12.01 15.01 0.45
CA ALA A 400 -10.61 14.95 0.04
C ALA A 400 -9.99 13.56 0.21
N ALA A 401 -10.45 12.78 1.19
CA ALA A 401 -9.87 11.52 1.62
C ALA A 401 -10.62 10.28 1.10
N VAL A 402 -11.78 10.45 0.45
CA VAL A 402 -12.52 9.34 -0.15
C VAL A 402 -11.82 8.83 -1.41
N SER A 403 -11.61 7.52 -1.47
CA SER A 403 -11.08 6.85 -2.65
C SER A 403 -12.22 6.34 -3.53
N VAL A 404 -12.45 7.01 -4.66
CA VAL A 404 -13.49 6.62 -5.63
C VAL A 404 -13.26 5.21 -6.16
N HIS A 405 -11.99 4.85 -6.46
CA HIS A 405 -11.67 3.52 -6.95
C HIS A 405 -12.02 2.42 -5.95
N GLN A 406 -11.84 2.68 -4.65
CA GLN A 406 -12.21 1.72 -3.61
C GLN A 406 -13.73 1.64 -3.44
N LEU A 407 -14.45 2.76 -3.52
CA LEU A 407 -15.92 2.76 -3.51
C LEU A 407 -16.50 2.02 -4.73
N GLU A 408 -15.89 2.17 -5.92
CA GLU A 408 -16.27 1.43 -7.14
C GLU A 408 -16.13 -0.09 -6.99
N ALA A 409 -15.33 -0.57 -6.06
CA ALA A 409 -15.19 -1.99 -5.76
C ALA A 409 -16.30 -2.53 -4.85
N LEU A 410 -17.13 -1.67 -4.28
CA LEU A 410 -18.23 -2.06 -3.40
C LEU A 410 -19.52 -2.30 -4.19
N ASP A 411 -20.30 -3.26 -3.77
CA ASP A 411 -21.62 -3.57 -4.36
C ASP A 411 -22.59 -2.37 -4.34
N ARG A 412 -22.37 -1.43 -3.40
CA ARG A 412 -23.19 -0.22 -3.24
C ARG A 412 -22.76 0.97 -4.11
N TRP A 413 -21.78 0.81 -4.98
CA TRP A 413 -21.27 1.91 -5.81
C TRP A 413 -22.38 2.63 -6.59
N GLU A 414 -23.26 1.88 -7.25
CA GLU A 414 -24.36 2.47 -8.03
C GLU A 414 -25.31 3.28 -7.16
N GLN A 415 -25.57 2.83 -5.92
CA GLN A 415 -26.38 3.58 -4.97
C GLN A 415 -25.73 4.89 -4.57
N HIS A 416 -24.43 4.87 -4.22
CA HIS A 416 -23.67 6.09 -3.91
C HIS A 416 -23.65 7.07 -5.08
N ALA A 417 -23.40 6.59 -6.28
CA ALA A 417 -23.35 7.42 -7.49
C ALA A 417 -24.72 8.05 -7.78
N ARG A 418 -25.83 7.30 -7.61
CA ARG A 418 -27.19 7.78 -7.77
C ARG A 418 -27.51 8.85 -6.73
N SER A 419 -27.28 8.58 -5.45
CA SER A 419 -27.57 9.54 -4.39
C SER A 419 -26.69 10.80 -4.49
N ALA A 420 -25.45 10.68 -4.94
CA ALA A 420 -24.59 11.84 -5.23
C ALA A 420 -25.12 12.66 -6.42
N TYR A 421 -25.66 12.01 -7.45
CA TYR A 421 -26.31 12.69 -8.59
C TYR A 421 -27.54 13.49 -8.15
N GLU A 422 -28.40 12.92 -7.30
CA GLU A 422 -29.62 13.55 -6.78
C GLU A 422 -29.32 14.82 -5.95
N ILE A 423 -28.10 14.98 -5.42
CA ILE A 423 -27.66 16.21 -4.75
C ILE A 423 -27.50 17.37 -5.74
N PHE A 424 -27.14 17.08 -7.00
CA PHE A 424 -27.01 18.10 -8.04
C PHE A 424 -28.35 18.37 -8.75
N GLU A 425 -29.12 17.31 -9.03
CA GLU A 425 -30.36 17.36 -9.74
C GLU A 425 -31.52 17.66 -8.77
N LYS A 426 -31.97 18.92 -8.73
CA LYS A 426 -32.97 19.38 -7.78
C LYS A 426 -34.39 19.37 -8.33
N ASP A 427 -34.55 19.49 -9.63
CA ASP A 427 -35.83 19.74 -10.30
C ASP A 427 -36.58 18.47 -10.70
N GLY A 428 -36.01 17.28 -10.48
CA GLY A 428 -36.60 15.98 -10.82
C GLY A 428 -36.77 15.73 -12.32
N ASN A 429 -36.08 16.54 -13.16
CA ASN A 429 -36.19 16.46 -14.60
C ASN A 429 -35.14 15.50 -15.22
N ARG A 430 -34.30 14.89 -14.39
CA ARG A 430 -33.17 13.96 -14.74
C ARG A 430 -32.09 14.57 -15.62
N ALA A 431 -31.97 15.88 -15.62
CA ALA A 431 -30.88 16.60 -16.27
C ALA A 431 -30.25 17.56 -15.24
N ILE A 432 -28.91 17.61 -15.20
CA ILE A 432 -28.21 18.59 -14.35
C ILE A 432 -28.02 19.85 -15.20
N VAL A 433 -28.64 20.95 -14.75
CA VAL A 433 -28.50 22.24 -15.41
C VAL A 433 -27.31 23.03 -14.83
N ILE A 434 -26.80 24.03 -15.57
CA ILE A 434 -25.62 24.81 -15.15
C ILE A 434 -25.87 25.54 -13.83
N ASP A 435 -27.08 26.05 -13.62
CA ASP A 435 -27.46 26.76 -12.41
C ASP A 435 -27.46 25.83 -11.17
N GLU A 436 -27.86 24.56 -11.32
CA GLU A 436 -27.73 23.54 -10.28
C GLU A 436 -26.24 23.21 -10.00
N LEU A 437 -25.43 23.01 -11.05
CA LEU A 437 -23.99 22.87 -10.89
C LEU A 437 -23.34 24.08 -10.22
N ALA A 438 -23.72 25.29 -10.65
CA ALA A 438 -23.22 26.53 -10.06
C ALA A 438 -23.61 26.65 -8.58
N SER A 439 -24.84 26.29 -8.21
CA SER A 439 -25.31 26.33 -6.82
C SER A 439 -24.53 25.41 -5.88
N VAL A 440 -24.09 24.24 -6.37
CA VAL A 440 -23.32 23.28 -5.60
C VAL A 440 -21.82 23.61 -5.61
N CYS A 441 -21.33 24.18 -6.69
CA CYS A 441 -19.90 24.49 -6.87
C CYS A 441 -19.51 25.86 -6.35
N HIS A 442 -20.44 26.77 -6.02
CA HIS A 442 -20.17 28.18 -5.72
C HIS A 442 -19.37 28.89 -6.83
N VAL A 443 -19.57 28.49 -8.09
CA VAL A 443 -18.88 29.05 -9.24
C VAL A 443 -19.84 29.91 -10.03
N PHE A 444 -19.60 31.22 -10.09
CA PHE A 444 -20.25 32.11 -11.04
C PHE A 444 -19.70 31.83 -12.44
N LEU A 445 -20.44 31.08 -13.24
CA LEU A 445 -20.23 30.96 -14.67
C LEU A 445 -21.03 32.05 -15.39
N SER A 446 -20.40 33.16 -15.69
CA SER A 446 -20.92 34.09 -16.68
C SER A 446 -20.71 33.48 -18.06
N THR A 447 -21.77 33.09 -18.71
CA THR A 447 -22.02 32.91 -20.14
C THR A 447 -22.69 31.60 -20.52
N HIS A 448 -23.66 31.74 -21.41
CA HIS A 448 -24.60 30.79 -21.92
C HIS A 448 -24.03 29.45 -22.41
N VAL A 449 -24.53 28.36 -21.83
CA VAL A 449 -24.38 27.00 -22.37
C VAL A 449 -25.76 26.35 -22.49
N HIS A 450 -26.11 25.97 -23.72
CA HIS A 450 -27.35 25.26 -24.04
C HIS A 450 -27.28 23.76 -23.74
N PHE A 451 -28.41 23.22 -23.35
CA PHE A 451 -28.66 21.91 -22.80
C PHE A 451 -28.68 20.75 -23.78
N LEU A 452 -28.35 19.57 -23.25
CA LEU A 452 -28.71 18.27 -23.81
C LEU A 452 -29.93 17.73 -23.08
N THR A 453 -31.09 17.79 -23.74
CA THR A 453 -32.29 17.06 -23.34
C THR A 453 -32.35 15.80 -24.18
N ASP A 454 -32.30 14.63 -23.57
CA ASP A 454 -32.84 13.42 -24.19
C ASP A 454 -33.24 12.34 -23.18
N LYS A 455 -34.36 11.71 -23.43
CA LYS A 455 -35.19 10.90 -22.56
C LYS A 455 -34.75 9.44 -22.43
N ASN A 456 -33.48 9.09 -22.25
CA ASN A 456 -33.11 7.69 -22.27
C ASN A 456 -32.23 7.24 -21.08
N TRP A 457 -32.55 6.10 -20.49
CA TRP A 457 -31.74 5.36 -19.53
C TRP A 457 -30.28 5.16 -19.96
N SER A 458 -29.99 5.19 -21.26
CA SER A 458 -28.63 5.15 -21.79
C SER A 458 -27.80 6.38 -21.38
N LEU A 459 -28.41 7.52 -21.12
CA LEU A 459 -27.75 8.72 -20.63
C LEU A 459 -27.39 8.64 -19.15
N PHE A 460 -28.21 7.96 -18.34
CA PHE A 460 -27.87 7.72 -16.94
C PHE A 460 -26.68 6.77 -16.80
N THR A 461 -26.63 5.68 -17.57
CA THR A 461 -25.48 4.79 -17.62
C THR A 461 -24.24 5.47 -18.21
N HIS A 462 -24.42 6.35 -19.19
CA HIS A 462 -23.35 7.17 -19.75
C HIS A 462 -22.89 8.25 -18.77
N PHE A 463 -23.80 8.86 -18.02
CA PHE A 463 -23.44 9.78 -16.91
C PHE A 463 -22.70 9.04 -15.80
N LEU A 464 -23.15 7.88 -15.38
CA LEU A 464 -22.42 7.04 -14.42
C LEU A 464 -21.03 6.68 -14.93
N TRP A 465 -20.91 6.36 -16.23
CA TRP A 465 -19.64 6.09 -16.87
C TRP A 465 -18.77 7.35 -16.97
N CYS A 466 -19.34 8.49 -17.39
CA CYS A 466 -18.65 9.79 -17.42
C CYS A 466 -18.30 10.27 -16.00
N PHE A 467 -19.19 10.16 -15.03
CA PHE A 467 -18.96 10.51 -13.64
C PHE A 467 -17.86 9.65 -13.04
N ARG A 468 -17.89 8.35 -13.28
CA ARG A 468 -16.83 7.40 -12.90
C ARG A 468 -15.49 7.82 -13.50
N ASN A 469 -15.41 7.97 -14.82
CA ASN A 469 -14.15 8.31 -15.50
C ASN A 469 -13.68 9.72 -15.15
N TRP A 470 -14.59 10.64 -14.92
CA TRP A 470 -14.28 12.02 -14.57
C TRP A 470 -13.86 12.19 -13.11
N VAL A 471 -14.49 11.49 -12.17
CA VAL A 471 -14.12 11.52 -10.75
C VAL A 471 -12.84 10.70 -10.51
N SER A 472 -12.58 9.66 -11.29
CA SER A 472 -11.40 8.80 -11.13
C SER A 472 -10.14 9.30 -11.87
N ALA A 473 -10.26 10.17 -12.90
CA ALA A 473 -9.13 10.62 -13.71
C ALA A 473 -8.62 12.03 -13.30
N PRO A 474 -7.36 12.17 -12.83
CA PRO A 474 -6.84 13.47 -12.37
C PRO A 474 -6.61 14.51 -13.46
N ARG A 475 -6.63 14.15 -14.76
CA ARG A 475 -6.21 14.99 -15.88
C ARG A 475 -7.08 14.96 -17.14
N CYS A 476 -8.26 14.36 -17.16
CA CYS A 476 -9.13 14.50 -18.32
C CYS A 476 -9.70 15.92 -18.39
N ARG A 477 -9.23 16.71 -19.37
CA ARG A 477 -9.97 17.85 -19.89
C ARG A 477 -11.20 17.28 -20.58
N CYS A 478 -12.36 17.24 -19.90
CA CYS A 478 -13.63 17.10 -20.59
C CYS A 478 -13.83 18.35 -21.46
N THR A 479 -13.54 18.26 -22.74
CA THR A 479 -14.15 19.12 -23.74
C THR A 479 -15.62 18.76 -23.77
N LEU A 480 -16.46 19.56 -23.12
CA LEU A 480 -17.90 19.56 -23.34
C LEU A 480 -18.12 19.82 -24.84
N PHE A 481 -18.54 18.79 -25.57
CA PHE A 481 -18.99 18.94 -26.93
C PHE A 481 -20.34 19.72 -26.93
N CYS A 482 -20.26 21.02 -27.04
CA CYS A 482 -21.41 21.83 -27.44
C CYS A 482 -21.67 21.57 -28.93
N ARG A 483 -22.66 20.75 -29.26
CA ARG A 483 -23.23 20.75 -30.59
C ARG A 483 -24.20 21.95 -30.70
N THR A 484 -23.73 23.01 -31.32
CA THR A 484 -24.62 24.05 -31.86
C THR A 484 -25.44 23.42 -32.99
N GLY A 485 -26.76 23.35 -32.78
CA GLY A 485 -27.69 22.96 -33.82
C GLY A 485 -27.82 24.07 -34.85
N SER A 486 -27.34 23.84 -36.07
CA SER A 486 -27.89 24.46 -37.30
C SER A 486 -27.81 23.40 -38.37
N GLY A 487 -29.01 23.10 -38.92
CA GLY A 487 -29.25 22.00 -39.86
C GLY A 487 -28.64 22.20 -41.24
N THR A 488 -28.33 21.08 -41.82
CA THR A 488 -28.78 20.67 -43.19
C THR A 488 -28.15 19.29 -43.47
N PRO A 489 -28.82 18.38 -44.19
CA PRO A 489 -28.35 17.04 -44.41
C PRO A 489 -27.62 16.92 -45.76
N MET A 490 -26.45 16.30 -45.75
CA MET A 490 -25.90 15.65 -46.97
C MET A 490 -24.93 14.53 -46.64
N GLY A 491 -25.27 13.37 -47.17
CA GLY A 491 -24.36 12.49 -47.94
C GLY A 491 -23.33 11.66 -47.20
N SER A 492 -23.66 10.39 -47.04
CA SER A 492 -22.84 9.18 -47.32
C SER A 492 -21.32 9.20 -47.10
N SER A 493 -20.90 8.09 -46.50
CA SER A 493 -19.59 7.43 -46.60
C SER A 493 -18.47 7.93 -45.68
N ALA A 494 -18.07 7.13 -44.77
CA ALA A 494 -16.79 6.47 -44.73
C ALA A 494 -16.53 5.90 -43.33
N SER A 495 -16.28 4.65 -43.32
CA SER A 495 -15.68 3.82 -42.28
C SER A 495 -14.29 4.30 -41.85
N SER A 496 -13.89 3.82 -40.67
CA SER A 496 -12.53 3.71 -40.14
C SER A 496 -11.97 4.92 -39.38
N GLY A 497 -11.65 4.66 -38.10
CA GLY A 497 -10.79 5.52 -37.32
C GLY A 497 -11.13 5.64 -35.85
N LEU A 498 -11.33 4.53 -35.15
CA LEU A 498 -11.32 4.49 -33.68
C LEU A 498 -10.19 3.58 -33.21
N SER A 499 -8.99 4.13 -33.17
CA SER A 499 -7.93 3.57 -32.33
C SER A 499 -7.05 4.72 -31.83
N SER A 500 -6.67 4.62 -30.57
CA SER A 500 -5.77 5.48 -29.80
C SER A 500 -6.35 6.77 -29.23
N CYS A 501 -6.82 6.63 -27.99
CA CYS A 501 -6.57 7.56 -26.88
C CYS A 501 -6.90 6.85 -25.57
N CYS A 502 -5.90 6.10 -25.05
CA CYS A 502 -5.81 5.71 -23.63
C CYS A 502 -5.05 6.78 -22.89
#